data_a9e13e089beb26ae6882639d13ba1bb0
#
_entry.id   a9e13e089beb26ae6882639d13ba1bb0
#
_cell.length_a   1.000
_cell.length_b   1.000
_cell.length_c   1.000
_cell.angle_alpha   90.00
_cell.angle_beta   90.00
_cell.angle_gamma   90.00
#
_symmetry.space_group_name_H-M   'P 1'
#
loop_
_entity.id
_entity.type
_entity.pdbx_description
1 polymer ?
#
loop_
_entity_poly.entity_id
_entity_poly.type
_entity_poly.pdbx_seq_one_letter_code
_entity_poly.pdbx_strand_id
1 'polypeptide(L)'
;MKFKTLSHAGMLVEDKGKTLLFDPWLIGSCYWRSWWNFPEINRAEIRDIKPDYIYLTHLHWDHFHAPSMRLFDKDVKYLVPKIPGTRMVRDLNSLKRKNIVEIPHGGKFELWEICFLHSFQFGLFSADSMAVISDGETTLLNANDCKTFGLPLKQITRRFPKVDFCFRSHSSATPIPYTIKDYKEKFSELRTAQDYVEEFTAFSLAVGARYAVPFASNHCFLHKDTVKFNDTGVNPQMVADFYNSNLQAKAQNSECVIMVPGSIWDREKGFDLKTFDYSRKDEIISSMQEKYAVKLDNQYEKEAKTKANFKAFERYFTNFFNSTPSIIRKKLLPKLIFRVVDTDGEHLWLLDLPNKKIVELKEETDADMIINVPALVINDCVRRKMFSVWSASKRLEIELKNESSLSKLQGLLGFLDFYENEGLPLKSNFSRRNFPIWLSRWREAVEAVRLVLVYKVFRKKLVISELYSGGRKNVLLPKKSN
;
A
#
# COMPACT_ATOMS: atom_id res chain seq x y z
N MET A 1 -20.43 -10.71 16.40
CA MET A 1 -19.12 -10.21 15.90
C MET A 1 -18.69 -8.98 16.68
N LYS A 2 -17.42 -8.91 17.00
CA LYS A 2 -16.74 -7.76 17.62
C LYS A 2 -15.42 -7.54 16.89
N PHE A 3 -14.95 -6.31 16.78
CA PHE A 3 -13.60 -6.04 16.27
C PHE A 3 -12.94 -4.88 17.01
N LYS A 4 -11.60 -4.87 16.97
CA LYS A 4 -10.73 -3.89 17.61
C LYS A 4 -9.67 -3.44 16.62
N THR A 5 -9.50 -2.13 16.45
CA THR A 5 -8.37 -1.57 15.72
C THR A 5 -7.12 -1.60 16.60
N LEU A 6 -6.00 -2.05 16.05
CA LEU A 6 -4.76 -2.25 16.81
C LEU A 6 -3.63 -1.33 16.35
N SER A 7 -3.54 -1.05 15.04
CA SER A 7 -2.40 -0.35 14.45
C SER A 7 -2.76 0.27 13.11
N HIS A 8 -1.75 0.66 12.35
CA HIS A 8 -1.83 1.19 10.98
C HIS A 8 -2.89 0.46 10.11
N ALA A 9 -2.73 -0.85 9.95
CA ALA A 9 -3.64 -1.73 9.22
C ALA A 9 -4.01 -2.99 10.03
N GLY A 10 -3.61 -3.02 11.30
CA GLY A 10 -3.86 -4.14 12.21
C GLY A 10 -5.26 -4.05 12.82
N MET A 11 -6.05 -5.10 12.64
CA MET A 11 -7.40 -5.23 13.21
C MET A 11 -7.62 -6.65 13.70
N LEU A 12 -8.14 -6.81 14.90
CA LEU A 12 -8.56 -8.09 15.49
C LEU A 12 -10.07 -8.20 15.39
N VAL A 13 -10.55 -9.24 14.72
CA VAL A 13 -11.98 -9.61 14.67
C VAL A 13 -12.21 -10.81 15.57
N GLU A 14 -13.21 -10.74 16.41
CA GLU A 14 -13.57 -11.78 17.38
C GLU A 14 -15.05 -12.13 17.24
N ASP A 15 -15.35 -13.42 17.27
CA ASP A 15 -16.70 -13.92 17.34
C ASP A 15 -16.70 -15.38 17.84
N LYS A 16 -17.63 -15.75 18.71
CA LYS A 16 -17.77 -17.12 19.23
C LYS A 16 -16.46 -17.73 19.77
N GLY A 17 -15.62 -16.91 20.41
CA GLY A 17 -14.35 -17.35 20.98
C GLY A 17 -13.25 -17.63 19.96
N LYS A 18 -13.45 -17.29 18.67
CA LYS A 18 -12.48 -17.38 17.60
C LYS A 18 -11.98 -16.00 17.18
N THR A 19 -10.77 -15.94 16.66
CA THR A 19 -10.10 -14.69 16.36
C THR A 19 -9.42 -14.70 14.99
N LEU A 20 -9.57 -13.57 14.27
CA LEU A 20 -8.86 -13.29 13.03
C LEU A 20 -8.12 -11.96 13.17
N LEU A 21 -6.80 -11.98 12.93
CA LEU A 21 -5.95 -10.80 12.94
C LEU A 21 -5.58 -10.41 11.51
N PHE A 22 -5.77 -9.13 11.16
CA PHE A 22 -5.33 -8.55 9.89
C PHE A 22 -3.99 -7.84 10.03
N ASP A 23 -3.13 -7.99 9.02
CA ASP A 23 -1.94 -7.18 8.73
C ASP A 23 -1.18 -6.68 9.98
N PRO A 24 -0.60 -7.57 10.79
CA PRO A 24 -0.13 -7.25 12.13
C PRO A 24 1.21 -6.50 12.12
N TRP A 25 1.22 -5.20 11.84
CA TRP A 25 2.35 -4.34 12.19
C TRP A 25 2.13 -3.78 13.61
N LEU A 26 2.52 -4.55 14.62
CA LEU A 26 2.21 -4.28 16.03
C LEU A 26 3.40 -3.76 16.83
N ILE A 27 4.61 -3.90 16.33
CA ILE A 27 5.83 -3.50 17.04
C ILE A 27 6.82 -2.81 16.11
N GLY A 28 7.63 -1.91 16.67
CA GLY A 28 8.75 -1.29 15.95
C GLY A 28 8.32 -0.36 14.83
N SER A 29 9.11 -0.34 13.78
CA SER A 29 8.96 0.56 12.64
C SER A 29 9.15 -0.19 11.33
N CYS A 30 8.64 0.38 10.23
CA CYS A 30 8.85 -0.11 8.88
C CYS A 30 9.86 0.75 8.11
N TYR A 31 10.29 0.28 6.93
CA TYR A 31 10.98 1.05 5.91
C TYR A 31 12.22 1.82 6.42
N TRP A 32 13.21 1.07 7.00
CA TRP A 32 14.47 1.65 7.50
C TRP A 32 14.23 2.76 8.53
N ARG A 33 13.35 2.53 9.50
CA ARG A 33 12.94 3.48 10.52
C ARG A 33 12.23 4.73 10.02
N SER A 34 11.79 4.74 8.74
CA SER A 34 11.03 5.85 8.19
C SER A 34 9.62 5.89 8.81
N TRP A 35 8.87 4.79 8.77
CA TRP A 35 7.49 4.73 9.24
C TRP A 35 7.35 4.18 10.65
N TRP A 36 6.47 4.81 11.43
CA TRP A 36 6.08 4.42 12.78
C TRP A 36 4.56 4.51 12.91
N ASN A 37 3.94 3.61 13.69
CA ASN A 37 2.50 3.70 13.95
C ASN A 37 2.15 5.04 14.60
N PHE A 38 1.11 5.69 14.10
CA PHE A 38 0.62 6.97 14.60
C PHE A 38 -0.91 7.02 14.52
N PRO A 39 -1.62 7.05 15.65
CA PRO A 39 -1.11 7.01 17.04
C PRO A 39 -0.29 5.76 17.39
N GLU A 40 0.55 5.89 18.42
CA GLU A 40 1.33 4.74 18.92
C GLU A 40 0.43 3.65 19.49
N ILE A 41 0.89 2.42 19.35
CA ILE A 41 0.20 1.25 19.89
C ILE A 41 0.52 1.10 21.37
N ASN A 42 -0.51 0.96 22.20
CA ASN A 42 -0.33 0.53 23.57
C ASN A 42 0.07 -0.95 23.63
N ARG A 43 1.27 -1.24 24.08
CA ARG A 43 1.79 -2.61 24.16
C ARG A 43 0.96 -3.54 25.05
N ALA A 44 0.29 -3.03 26.06
CA ALA A 44 -0.58 -3.82 26.91
C ALA A 44 -1.76 -4.43 26.11
N GLU A 45 -2.19 -3.74 25.06
CA GLU A 45 -3.34 -4.16 24.24
C GLU A 45 -3.02 -5.28 23.23
N ILE A 46 -1.74 -5.55 23.00
CA ILE A 46 -1.29 -6.57 22.03
C ILE A 46 -0.62 -7.78 22.69
N ARG A 47 -0.32 -7.71 24.00
CA ARG A 47 0.46 -8.73 24.72
C ARG A 47 -0.20 -10.11 24.67
N ASP A 48 -1.51 -10.15 24.86
CA ASP A 48 -2.27 -11.38 25.07
C ASP A 48 -3.03 -11.85 23.80
N ILE A 49 -2.75 -11.22 22.66
CA ILE A 49 -3.37 -11.60 21.39
C ILE A 49 -2.85 -12.96 20.94
N LYS A 50 -3.74 -13.94 20.84
CA LYS A 50 -3.47 -15.29 20.32
C LYS A 50 -4.46 -15.58 19.19
N PRO A 51 -4.14 -15.18 17.94
CA PRO A 51 -5.08 -15.32 16.84
C PRO A 51 -5.17 -16.78 16.38
N ASP A 52 -6.38 -17.26 16.08
CA ASP A 52 -6.59 -18.53 15.38
C ASP A 52 -6.15 -18.41 13.90
N TYR A 53 -6.40 -17.23 13.31
CA TYR A 53 -6.08 -16.91 11.92
C TYR A 53 -5.37 -15.57 11.81
N ILE A 54 -4.44 -15.47 10.85
CA ILE A 54 -3.86 -14.21 10.43
C ILE A 54 -4.09 -14.06 8.92
N TYR A 55 -4.79 -12.98 8.51
CA TYR A 55 -4.93 -12.63 7.10
C TYR A 55 -3.92 -11.55 6.74
N LEU A 56 -3.13 -11.80 5.68
CA LEU A 56 -2.19 -10.84 5.12
C LEU A 56 -2.69 -10.39 3.75
N THR A 57 -2.88 -9.11 3.58
CA THR A 57 -3.48 -8.54 2.36
C THR A 57 -2.49 -8.47 1.21
N HIS A 58 -1.24 -8.09 1.46
CA HIS A 58 -0.17 -7.98 0.47
C HIS A 58 1.23 -7.92 1.11
N LEU A 59 2.30 -7.79 0.29
CA LEU A 59 3.69 -7.98 0.73
C LEU A 59 4.38 -6.73 1.28
N HIS A 60 3.76 -5.55 1.30
CA HIS A 60 4.38 -4.36 1.87
C HIS A 60 4.68 -4.55 3.37
N TRP A 61 5.78 -3.93 3.86
CA TRP A 61 6.30 -4.23 5.20
C TRP A 61 5.45 -3.73 6.35
N ASP A 62 4.55 -2.78 6.11
CA ASP A 62 3.56 -2.29 7.05
C ASP A 62 2.31 -3.19 7.18
N HIS A 63 2.19 -4.18 6.28
CA HIS A 63 1.18 -5.25 6.30
C HIS A 63 1.83 -6.61 6.58
N PHE A 64 2.81 -7.00 5.79
CA PHE A 64 3.61 -8.23 5.98
C PHE A 64 4.79 -7.93 6.93
N HIS A 65 4.50 -7.66 8.20
CA HIS A 65 5.53 -7.25 9.15
C HIS A 65 6.18 -8.45 9.85
N ALA A 66 7.28 -8.93 9.30
CA ALA A 66 7.98 -10.11 9.81
C ALA A 66 8.33 -10.07 11.31
N PRO A 67 8.77 -8.92 11.92
CA PRO A 67 8.98 -8.85 13.35
C PRO A 67 7.73 -9.11 14.17
N SER A 68 6.58 -8.53 13.80
CA SER A 68 5.31 -8.76 14.50
C SER A 68 4.81 -10.19 14.34
N MET A 69 4.94 -10.77 13.15
CA MET A 69 4.55 -12.16 12.92
C MET A 69 5.33 -13.16 13.79
N ARG A 70 6.53 -12.81 14.26
CA ARG A 70 7.30 -13.66 15.19
C ARG A 70 6.76 -13.67 16.62
N LEU A 71 5.85 -12.77 16.97
CA LEU A 71 5.19 -12.74 18.28
C LEU A 71 4.18 -13.87 18.44
N PHE A 72 3.67 -14.40 17.31
CA PHE A 72 2.63 -15.42 17.31
C PHE A 72 3.20 -16.82 17.15
N ASP A 73 2.40 -17.80 17.55
CA ASP A 73 2.75 -19.22 17.39
C ASP A 73 3.04 -19.56 15.94
N LYS A 74 3.94 -20.54 15.74
CA LYS A 74 4.31 -20.98 14.37
C LYS A 74 3.17 -21.71 13.65
N ASP A 75 2.26 -22.29 14.42
CA ASP A 75 1.16 -23.11 13.93
C ASP A 75 -0.12 -22.32 13.65
N VAL A 76 -0.14 -21.01 13.95
CA VAL A 76 -1.23 -20.09 13.55
C VAL A 76 -1.48 -20.25 12.05
N LYS A 77 -2.74 -20.32 11.65
CA LYS A 77 -3.12 -20.45 10.25
C LYS A 77 -3.07 -19.10 9.54
N TYR A 78 -2.21 -18.99 8.53
CA TYR A 78 -2.10 -17.82 7.68
C TYR A 78 -3.03 -17.94 6.48
N LEU A 79 -3.90 -16.97 6.31
CA LEU A 79 -4.78 -16.81 5.16
C LEU A 79 -4.18 -15.73 4.26
N VAL A 80 -4.03 -16.02 2.97
CA VAL A 80 -3.43 -15.07 2.02
C VAL A 80 -4.20 -15.10 0.70
N PRO A 81 -4.20 -13.99 -0.08
CA PRO A 81 -4.76 -14.02 -1.42
C PRO A 81 -3.95 -14.97 -2.33
N LYS A 82 -4.63 -15.74 -3.15
CA LYS A 82 -3.99 -16.53 -4.20
C LYS A 82 -3.65 -15.62 -5.38
N ILE A 83 -2.42 -15.11 -5.38
CA ILE A 83 -1.88 -14.21 -6.40
C ILE A 83 -1.05 -14.96 -7.43
N PRO A 84 -0.78 -14.37 -8.63
CA PRO A 84 0.21 -14.91 -9.56
C PRO A 84 1.57 -15.06 -8.86
N GLY A 85 2.30 -16.13 -9.19
CA GLY A 85 3.54 -16.46 -8.48
C GLY A 85 3.30 -17.14 -7.13
N THR A 86 4.37 -17.24 -6.34
CA THR A 86 4.37 -17.93 -5.04
C THR A 86 5.06 -17.13 -3.94
N ARG A 87 5.42 -15.89 -4.22
CA ARG A 87 6.29 -15.10 -3.38
C ARG A 87 5.80 -15.00 -1.95
N MET A 88 4.53 -14.64 -1.74
CA MET A 88 3.98 -14.48 -0.39
C MET A 88 4.08 -15.79 0.43
N VAL A 89 3.73 -16.91 -0.19
CA VAL A 89 3.86 -18.25 0.43
C VAL A 89 5.31 -18.58 0.73
N ARG A 90 6.22 -18.31 -0.20
CA ARG A 90 7.66 -18.55 -0.02
C ARG A 90 8.25 -17.69 1.12
N ASP A 91 7.87 -16.43 1.19
CA ASP A 91 8.36 -15.52 2.22
C ASP A 91 7.81 -15.90 3.60
N LEU A 92 6.55 -16.33 3.72
CA LEU A 92 6.00 -16.93 4.94
C LEU A 92 6.75 -18.22 5.35
N ASN A 93 7.02 -19.11 4.41
CA ASN A 93 7.78 -20.33 4.66
C ASN A 93 9.20 -20.01 5.17
N SER A 94 9.85 -18.95 4.65
CA SER A 94 11.15 -18.49 5.12
C SER A 94 11.13 -18.03 6.58
N LEU A 95 9.99 -17.55 7.04
CA LEU A 95 9.70 -17.19 8.44
C LEU A 95 9.25 -18.41 9.28
N LYS A 96 9.32 -19.63 8.72
CA LYS A 96 8.85 -20.88 9.35
C LYS A 96 7.33 -20.89 9.64
N ARG A 97 6.55 -20.15 8.85
CA ARG A 97 5.08 -20.14 8.88
C ARG A 97 4.58 -21.08 7.79
N LYS A 98 4.21 -22.32 8.15
CA LYS A 98 3.91 -23.39 7.19
C LYS A 98 2.41 -23.66 7.03
N ASN A 99 1.59 -23.26 7.99
CA ASN A 99 0.14 -23.44 7.95
C ASN A 99 -0.50 -22.29 7.13
N ILE A 100 -0.47 -22.40 5.80
CA ILE A 100 -0.85 -21.35 4.86
C ILE A 100 -2.01 -21.83 3.99
N VAL A 101 -3.04 -21.01 3.86
CA VAL A 101 -4.17 -21.21 2.95
C VAL A 101 -4.24 -20.06 1.97
N GLU A 102 -4.15 -20.36 0.69
CA GLU A 102 -4.33 -19.37 -0.39
C GLU A 102 -5.81 -19.31 -0.80
N ILE A 103 -6.41 -18.12 -0.71
CA ILE A 103 -7.81 -17.88 -1.06
C ILE A 103 -7.88 -17.31 -2.49
N PRO A 104 -8.54 -17.97 -3.45
CA PRO A 104 -8.69 -17.47 -4.81
C PRO A 104 -9.44 -16.13 -4.87
N HIS A 105 -9.27 -15.40 -5.96
CA HIS A 105 -10.03 -14.17 -6.22
C HIS A 105 -11.54 -14.43 -6.20
N GLY A 106 -12.26 -13.71 -5.34
CA GLY A 106 -13.69 -13.90 -5.09
C GLY A 106 -14.03 -15.20 -4.35
N GLY A 107 -13.02 -16.01 -3.99
CA GLY A 107 -13.19 -17.21 -3.18
C GLY A 107 -13.52 -16.87 -1.72
N LYS A 108 -13.96 -17.89 -0.98
CA LYS A 108 -14.29 -17.79 0.43
C LYS A 108 -13.51 -18.81 1.26
N PHE A 109 -13.28 -18.46 2.51
CA PHE A 109 -12.77 -19.34 3.55
C PHE A 109 -13.72 -19.27 4.74
N GLU A 110 -14.13 -20.40 5.25
CA GLU A 110 -14.94 -20.48 6.47
C GLU A 110 -14.01 -20.32 7.68
N LEU A 111 -14.21 -19.22 8.42
CA LEU A 111 -13.43 -18.92 9.62
C LEU A 111 -13.95 -19.72 10.81
N TRP A 112 -15.26 -19.62 11.04
CA TRP A 112 -16.03 -20.35 12.02
C TRP A 112 -17.50 -20.39 11.56
N GLU A 113 -18.33 -21.09 12.28
CA GLU A 113 -19.72 -21.30 11.95
C GLU A 113 -20.43 -20.02 11.43
N ILE A 114 -20.97 -20.11 10.23
CA ILE A 114 -21.63 -19.03 9.44
C ILE A 114 -20.80 -17.78 9.15
N CYS A 115 -19.56 -17.68 9.63
CA CYS A 115 -18.67 -16.56 9.34
C CYS A 115 -17.66 -16.91 8.24
N PHE A 116 -17.65 -16.09 7.19
CA PHE A 116 -16.80 -16.30 6.01
C PHE A 116 -15.93 -15.09 5.72
N LEU A 117 -14.68 -15.36 5.34
CA LEU A 117 -13.77 -14.39 4.74
C LEU A 117 -13.76 -14.60 3.22
N HIS A 118 -14.02 -13.54 2.47
CA HIS A 118 -13.87 -13.50 1.02
C HIS A 118 -12.69 -12.62 0.63
N SER A 119 -11.83 -13.12 -0.28
CA SER A 119 -10.66 -12.37 -0.75
C SER A 119 -10.85 -11.90 -2.19
N PHE A 120 -10.57 -10.61 -2.43
CA PHE A 120 -10.62 -10.01 -3.77
C PHE A 120 -9.31 -9.30 -4.05
N GLN A 121 -8.62 -9.67 -5.13
CA GLN A 121 -7.38 -9.03 -5.55
C GLN A 121 -7.67 -7.93 -6.57
N PHE A 122 -6.83 -6.90 -6.58
CA PHE A 122 -6.84 -5.82 -7.54
C PHE A 122 -5.44 -5.23 -7.70
N GLY A 123 -5.12 -4.72 -8.90
CA GLY A 123 -3.82 -4.20 -9.27
C GLY A 123 -3.12 -5.15 -10.26
N LEU A 124 -3.00 -4.73 -11.53
CA LEU A 124 -2.33 -5.55 -12.56
C LEU A 124 -0.85 -5.78 -12.24
N PHE A 125 -0.21 -4.81 -11.62
CA PHE A 125 1.21 -4.85 -11.28
C PHE A 125 1.42 -5.17 -9.80
N SER A 126 0.67 -4.53 -8.91
CA SER A 126 0.60 -4.88 -7.50
C SER A 126 -0.35 -6.05 -7.29
N ALA A 127 -0.13 -6.81 -6.26
CA ALA A 127 -1.00 -7.94 -5.92
C ALA A 127 -1.75 -7.65 -4.62
N ASP A 128 -2.31 -6.43 -4.51
CA ASP A 128 -3.06 -6.01 -3.33
C ASP A 128 -4.39 -6.78 -3.23
N SER A 129 -4.83 -7.03 -2.03
CA SER A 129 -6.13 -7.66 -1.80
C SER A 129 -6.94 -6.94 -0.74
N MET A 130 -8.24 -7.04 -0.88
CA MET A 130 -9.19 -6.69 0.16
C MET A 130 -9.91 -7.93 0.64
N ALA A 131 -10.42 -7.88 1.85
CA ALA A 131 -11.22 -8.93 2.44
C ALA A 131 -12.63 -8.44 2.80
N VAL A 132 -13.62 -9.28 2.56
CA VAL A 132 -14.96 -9.10 3.12
C VAL A 132 -15.20 -10.20 4.13
N ILE A 133 -15.53 -9.81 5.37
CA ILE A 133 -15.98 -10.73 6.41
C ILE A 133 -17.48 -10.56 6.58
N SER A 134 -18.22 -11.66 6.60
CA SER A 134 -19.65 -11.63 6.89
C SER A 134 -20.04 -12.84 7.69
N ASP A 135 -20.84 -12.63 8.73
CA ASP A 135 -21.48 -13.66 9.56
C ASP A 135 -23.00 -13.75 9.34
N GLY A 136 -23.49 -13.13 8.25
CA GLY A 136 -24.90 -13.07 7.90
C GLY A 136 -25.63 -11.84 8.47
N GLU A 137 -25.17 -11.26 9.58
CA GLU A 137 -25.75 -10.09 10.21
C GLU A 137 -24.92 -8.83 10.01
N THR A 138 -23.59 -8.95 10.14
CA THR A 138 -22.62 -7.86 9.96
C THR A 138 -21.71 -8.16 8.78
N THR A 139 -21.52 -7.18 7.91
CA THR A 139 -20.57 -7.24 6.78
C THR A 139 -19.51 -6.17 6.93
N LEU A 140 -18.27 -6.60 7.06
CA LEU A 140 -17.09 -5.76 7.16
C LEU A 140 -16.24 -5.88 5.88
N LEU A 141 -16.02 -4.79 5.19
CA LEU A 141 -15.08 -4.69 4.07
C LEU A 141 -13.77 -4.05 4.53
N ASN A 142 -12.71 -4.83 4.60
CA ASN A 142 -11.35 -4.31 4.77
C ASN A 142 -10.71 -4.14 3.40
N ALA A 143 -10.82 -2.94 2.84
CA ALA A 143 -10.22 -2.57 1.56
C ALA A 143 -8.73 -2.18 1.72
N ASN A 144 -8.32 -1.73 2.91
CA ASN A 144 -6.96 -1.26 3.20
C ASN A 144 -6.35 -0.46 2.03
N ASP A 145 -5.21 -0.87 1.44
CA ASP A 145 -4.55 -0.19 0.33
C ASP A 145 -5.06 -0.59 -1.06
N CYS A 146 -5.95 -1.57 -1.13
CA CYS A 146 -6.48 -2.08 -2.39
C CYS A 146 -7.46 -1.07 -3.03
N LYS A 147 -7.01 -0.37 -4.05
CA LYS A 147 -7.74 0.74 -4.70
C LYS A 147 -8.66 0.25 -5.82
N THR A 148 -9.57 -0.66 -5.52
CA THR A 148 -10.52 -1.23 -6.48
C THR A 148 -11.54 -0.21 -6.94
N PHE A 149 -11.83 -0.19 -8.24
CA PHE A 149 -12.84 0.68 -8.86
C PHE A 149 -13.51 -0.02 -10.06
N GLY A 150 -14.48 0.63 -10.72
CA GLY A 150 -15.10 0.17 -11.95
C GLY A 150 -15.78 -1.19 -11.85
N LEU A 151 -15.57 -2.05 -12.84
CA LEU A 151 -16.20 -3.38 -12.92
C LEU A 151 -15.82 -4.32 -11.77
N PRO A 152 -14.56 -4.36 -11.29
CA PRO A 152 -14.20 -5.13 -10.08
C PRO A 152 -14.95 -4.67 -8.84
N LEU A 153 -15.06 -3.37 -8.58
CA LEU A 153 -15.82 -2.84 -7.45
C LEU A 153 -17.31 -3.20 -7.57
N LYS A 154 -17.88 -3.09 -8.77
CA LYS A 154 -19.26 -3.47 -9.06
C LYS A 154 -19.55 -4.95 -8.79
N GLN A 155 -18.57 -5.83 -9.02
CA GLN A 155 -18.67 -7.25 -8.64
C GLN A 155 -18.85 -7.41 -7.14
N ILE A 156 -18.07 -6.68 -6.33
CA ILE A 156 -18.08 -6.75 -4.87
C ILE A 156 -19.41 -6.20 -4.33
N THR A 157 -19.82 -5.00 -4.77
CA THR A 157 -21.04 -4.35 -4.29
C THR A 157 -22.32 -5.09 -4.68
N ARG A 158 -22.31 -5.84 -5.78
CA ARG A 158 -23.42 -6.73 -6.15
C ARG A 158 -23.51 -7.97 -5.26
N ARG A 159 -22.34 -8.52 -4.88
CA ARG A 159 -22.28 -9.71 -4.05
C ARG A 159 -22.59 -9.40 -2.58
N PHE A 160 -22.14 -8.22 -2.11
CA PHE A 160 -22.35 -7.73 -0.75
C PHE A 160 -23.16 -6.42 -0.82
N PRO A 161 -24.49 -6.54 -0.97
CA PRO A 161 -25.34 -5.38 -1.15
C PRO A 161 -25.47 -4.51 0.09
N LYS A 162 -25.15 -5.01 1.26
CA LYS A 162 -25.15 -4.29 2.52
C LYS A 162 -23.75 -4.42 3.12
N VAL A 163 -23.08 -3.30 3.30
CA VAL A 163 -21.77 -3.21 3.96
C VAL A 163 -21.94 -2.34 5.20
N ASP A 164 -21.70 -2.91 6.37
CA ASP A 164 -21.82 -2.16 7.62
C ASP A 164 -20.55 -1.32 7.84
N PHE A 165 -19.36 -1.88 7.61
CA PHE A 165 -18.09 -1.21 7.81
C PHE A 165 -17.21 -1.28 6.57
N CYS A 166 -16.61 -0.14 6.20
CA CYS A 166 -15.59 -0.04 5.15
C CYS A 166 -14.31 0.56 5.71
N PHE A 167 -13.26 -0.24 5.82
CA PHE A 167 -11.92 0.17 6.23
C PHE A 167 -11.07 0.42 5.00
N ARG A 168 -10.50 1.64 4.85
CA ARG A 168 -9.74 2.01 3.66
C ARG A 168 -8.62 2.99 3.98
N SER A 169 -7.51 2.90 3.22
CA SER A 169 -6.44 3.89 3.25
C SER A 169 -6.93 5.27 2.79
N HIS A 170 -6.44 6.30 3.46
CA HIS A 170 -6.90 7.68 3.28
C HIS A 170 -5.79 8.68 2.97
N SER A 171 -4.54 8.22 2.90
CA SER A 171 -3.38 9.07 2.61
C SER A 171 -2.43 8.39 1.62
N SER A 172 -1.44 9.15 1.16
CA SER A 172 -0.50 8.68 0.14
C SER A 172 0.66 7.89 0.73
N ALA A 173 0.84 6.65 0.26
CA ALA A 173 2.08 5.87 0.44
C ALA A 173 3.06 6.03 -0.75
N THR A 174 2.64 6.67 -1.85
CA THR A 174 3.47 6.82 -3.05
C THR A 174 4.56 7.89 -2.87
N PRO A 175 5.71 7.79 -3.55
CA PRO A 175 6.73 8.83 -3.55
C PRO A 175 6.28 10.08 -4.32
N ILE A 176 5.38 9.94 -5.28
CA ILE A 176 4.90 11.02 -6.16
C ILE A 176 3.75 11.75 -5.48
N PRO A 177 3.76 13.08 -5.41
CA PRO A 177 4.77 14.00 -5.95
C PRO A 177 5.92 14.31 -4.98
N TYR A 178 5.81 14.02 -3.72
CA TYR A 178 6.55 14.59 -2.60
C TYR A 178 8.06 14.32 -2.60
N THR A 179 8.54 13.26 -3.26
CA THR A 179 9.98 12.98 -3.40
C THR A 179 10.55 13.51 -4.72
N ILE A 180 9.73 14.12 -5.58
CA ILE A 180 10.21 14.79 -6.78
C ILE A 180 10.72 16.17 -6.36
N LYS A 181 11.97 16.47 -6.72
CA LYS A 181 12.57 17.77 -6.49
C LYS A 181 11.80 18.86 -7.26
N ASP A 182 11.52 19.98 -6.60
CA ASP A 182 10.80 21.12 -7.17
C ASP A 182 9.39 20.77 -7.73
N TYR A 183 8.71 19.77 -7.15
CA TYR A 183 7.43 19.28 -7.68
C TYR A 183 6.32 20.36 -7.67
N LYS A 184 6.34 21.27 -6.70
CA LYS A 184 5.33 22.35 -6.59
C LYS A 184 5.37 23.31 -7.76
N GLU A 185 6.56 23.56 -8.29
CA GLU A 185 6.81 24.46 -9.39
C GLU A 185 6.56 23.82 -10.75
N LYS A 186 6.94 22.53 -10.87
CA LYS A 186 6.97 21.82 -12.16
C LYS A 186 5.75 20.90 -12.40
N PHE A 187 5.04 20.49 -11.34
CA PHE A 187 4.02 19.45 -11.39
C PHE A 187 2.80 19.79 -10.52
N SER A 188 2.27 21.01 -10.64
CA SER A 188 1.14 21.52 -9.85
C SER A 188 -0.17 20.71 -10.00
N GLU A 189 -0.32 19.94 -11.07
CA GLU A 189 -1.51 19.08 -11.33
C GLU A 189 -1.45 17.71 -10.66
N LEU A 190 -0.37 17.39 -9.94
CA LEU A 190 -0.27 16.10 -9.25
C LEU A 190 -1.20 16.03 -8.04
N ARG A 191 -1.56 14.79 -7.66
CA ARG A 191 -2.52 14.54 -6.58
C ARG A 191 -2.14 15.23 -5.28
N THR A 192 -3.10 15.92 -4.71
CA THR A 192 -3.00 16.65 -3.42
C THR A 192 -3.58 15.82 -2.27
N ALA A 193 -3.43 16.31 -1.03
CA ALA A 193 -4.11 15.75 0.13
C ALA A 193 -5.64 15.68 -0.06
N GLN A 194 -6.23 16.71 -0.65
CA GLN A 194 -7.66 16.77 -0.95
C GLN A 194 -8.12 15.63 -1.88
N ASP A 195 -7.33 15.29 -2.91
CA ASP A 195 -7.68 14.21 -3.83
C ASP A 195 -7.76 12.84 -3.14
N TYR A 196 -6.99 12.61 -2.06
CA TYR A 196 -7.07 11.39 -1.26
C TYR A 196 -8.32 11.35 -0.38
N VAL A 197 -8.69 12.47 0.21
CA VAL A 197 -9.94 12.60 0.99
C VAL A 197 -11.16 12.36 0.09
N GLU A 198 -11.17 12.94 -1.10
CA GLU A 198 -12.22 12.74 -2.11
C GLU A 198 -12.30 11.28 -2.58
N GLU A 199 -11.15 10.63 -2.82
CA GLU A 199 -11.12 9.23 -3.22
C GLU A 199 -11.63 8.30 -2.12
N PHE A 200 -11.25 8.52 -0.87
CA PHE A 200 -11.77 7.79 0.28
C PHE A 200 -13.31 7.89 0.35
N THR A 201 -13.80 9.13 0.26
CA THR A 201 -15.23 9.42 0.30
C THR A 201 -15.98 8.77 -0.86
N ALA A 202 -15.51 8.95 -2.08
CA ALA A 202 -16.12 8.40 -3.29
C ALA A 202 -16.20 6.86 -3.23
N PHE A 203 -15.14 6.20 -2.79
CA PHE A 203 -15.12 4.75 -2.65
C PHE A 203 -16.13 4.26 -1.60
N SER A 204 -16.10 4.83 -0.40
CA SER A 204 -16.95 4.40 0.71
C SER A 204 -18.43 4.60 0.40
N LEU A 205 -18.78 5.70 -0.29
CA LEU A 205 -20.13 5.95 -0.78
C LEU A 205 -20.54 4.99 -1.92
N ALA A 206 -19.62 4.66 -2.83
CA ALA A 206 -19.88 3.70 -3.92
C ALA A 206 -20.10 2.28 -3.38
N VAL A 207 -19.42 1.91 -2.31
CA VAL A 207 -19.64 0.65 -1.57
C VAL A 207 -20.99 0.67 -0.85
N GLY A 208 -21.49 1.84 -0.47
CA GLY A 208 -22.70 2.01 0.34
C GLY A 208 -22.50 1.56 1.79
N ALA A 209 -21.31 1.83 2.34
CA ALA A 209 -20.97 1.52 3.72
C ALA A 209 -21.80 2.36 4.70
N ARG A 210 -22.30 1.73 5.78
CA ARG A 210 -22.91 2.46 6.88
C ARG A 210 -21.87 3.27 7.65
N TYR A 211 -20.72 2.64 7.94
CA TYR A 211 -19.59 3.27 8.62
C TYR A 211 -18.35 3.21 7.74
N ALA A 212 -17.79 4.36 7.40
CA ALA A 212 -16.51 4.49 6.72
C ALA A 212 -15.41 4.75 7.75
N VAL A 213 -14.35 3.94 7.75
CA VAL A 213 -13.27 4.02 8.74
C VAL A 213 -11.95 4.31 8.05
N PRO A 214 -11.32 5.50 8.28
CA PRO A 214 -9.97 5.80 7.82
C PRO A 214 -8.96 4.82 8.44
N PHE A 215 -8.26 4.05 7.57
CA PHE A 215 -7.44 2.92 7.97
C PHE A 215 -6.19 2.83 7.10
N ALA A 216 -5.24 1.94 7.38
CA ALA A 216 -4.06 1.66 6.56
C ALA A 216 -3.28 2.89 6.05
N SER A 217 -3.31 3.98 6.82
CA SER A 217 -2.51 5.20 6.60
C SER A 217 -2.12 5.85 7.93
N ASN A 218 -2.29 5.14 9.04
CA ASN A 218 -2.06 5.61 10.40
C ASN A 218 -0.56 5.45 10.76
N HIS A 219 0.28 6.30 10.17
CA HIS A 219 1.73 6.32 10.41
C HIS A 219 2.28 7.74 10.42
N CYS A 220 3.46 7.91 11.03
CA CYS A 220 4.27 9.12 10.93
C CYS A 220 5.69 8.77 10.51
N PHE A 221 6.44 9.78 10.10
CA PHE A 221 7.84 9.69 9.74
C PHE A 221 8.71 10.22 10.88
N LEU A 222 9.67 9.42 11.38
CA LEU A 222 10.59 9.86 12.42
C LEU A 222 12.05 9.98 11.94
N HIS A 223 12.41 9.31 10.83
CA HIS A 223 13.76 9.39 10.29
C HIS A 223 14.10 10.80 9.81
N LYS A 224 15.33 11.29 10.05
CA LYS A 224 15.76 12.66 9.71
C LYS A 224 15.51 13.06 8.26
N ASP A 225 15.66 12.13 7.29
CA ASP A 225 15.45 12.41 5.87
C ASP A 225 13.97 12.46 5.48
N THR A 226 13.08 11.91 6.32
CA THR A 226 11.67 11.74 5.97
C THR A 226 10.70 12.48 6.88
N VAL A 227 11.14 12.99 8.03
CA VAL A 227 10.27 13.72 8.99
C VAL A 227 9.52 14.88 8.33
N LYS A 228 10.12 15.55 7.34
CA LYS A 228 9.51 16.61 6.53
C LYS A 228 8.24 16.19 5.79
N PHE A 229 8.02 14.89 5.59
CA PHE A 229 6.83 14.39 4.89
C PHE A 229 5.60 14.24 5.80
N ASN A 230 5.72 14.48 7.10
CA ASN A 230 4.56 14.48 7.99
C ASN A 230 3.53 15.55 7.61
N ASP A 231 3.95 16.64 6.96
CA ASP A 231 3.06 17.73 6.51
C ASP A 231 2.38 17.42 5.17
N THR A 232 2.70 16.31 4.54
CA THR A 232 2.12 15.93 3.25
C THR A 232 1.00 14.89 3.36
N GLY A 233 0.79 14.35 4.56
CA GLY A 233 -0.20 13.31 4.84
C GLY A 233 -1.60 13.87 5.13
N VAL A 234 -2.60 13.03 4.92
CA VAL A 234 -3.97 13.27 5.37
C VAL A 234 -4.16 12.56 6.71
N ASN A 235 -4.69 13.25 7.71
CA ASN A 235 -5.05 12.62 8.97
C ASN A 235 -6.53 12.20 8.99
N PRO A 236 -6.95 11.26 9.86
CA PRO A 236 -8.31 10.79 9.94
C PRO A 236 -9.35 11.87 10.24
N GLN A 237 -9.00 12.94 10.96
CA GLN A 237 -9.92 14.04 11.27
C GLN A 237 -10.31 14.80 10.00
N MET A 238 -9.35 15.12 9.13
CA MET A 238 -9.64 15.77 7.83
C MET A 238 -10.61 14.93 6.99
N VAL A 239 -10.45 13.60 7.02
CA VAL A 239 -11.35 12.68 6.30
C VAL A 239 -12.74 12.69 6.89
N ALA A 240 -12.85 12.61 8.22
CA ALA A 240 -14.14 12.58 8.92
C ALA A 240 -14.91 13.91 8.72
N ASP A 241 -14.24 15.06 8.81
CA ASP A 241 -14.84 16.37 8.61
C ASP A 241 -15.41 16.51 7.20
N PHE A 242 -14.63 16.12 6.18
CA PHE A 242 -15.08 16.16 4.80
C PHE A 242 -16.21 15.17 4.52
N TYR A 243 -16.08 13.93 4.98
CA TYR A 243 -17.08 12.87 4.76
C TYR A 243 -18.42 13.21 5.42
N ASN A 244 -18.40 13.58 6.69
CA ASN A 244 -19.61 13.85 7.48
C ASN A 244 -20.31 15.15 7.08
N SER A 245 -19.60 16.08 6.43
CA SER A 245 -20.20 17.27 5.80
C SER A 245 -20.86 16.98 4.45
N ASN A 246 -20.50 15.85 3.79
CA ASN A 246 -20.93 15.50 2.44
C ASN A 246 -22.44 15.19 2.39
N LEU A 247 -23.18 15.86 1.49
CA LEU A 247 -24.64 15.70 1.35
C LEU A 247 -25.04 14.28 0.93
N GLN A 248 -24.24 13.60 0.12
CA GLN A 248 -24.54 12.23 -0.30
C GLN A 248 -24.30 11.23 0.82
N ALA A 249 -23.30 11.43 1.70
CA ALA A 249 -23.10 10.63 2.89
C ALA A 249 -24.34 10.73 3.81
N LYS A 250 -24.81 11.93 4.06
CA LYS A 250 -26.05 12.18 4.83
C LYS A 250 -27.27 11.53 4.21
N ALA A 251 -27.44 11.66 2.88
CA ALA A 251 -28.56 11.04 2.17
C ALA A 251 -28.52 9.49 2.18
N GLN A 252 -27.35 8.89 2.39
CA GLN A 252 -27.17 7.45 2.52
C GLN A 252 -27.21 6.96 3.98
N ASN A 253 -27.36 7.85 4.95
CA ASN A 253 -27.16 7.56 6.38
C ASN A 253 -25.81 6.87 6.64
N SER A 254 -24.76 7.39 5.99
CA SER A 254 -23.39 6.90 6.08
C SER A 254 -22.54 7.90 6.88
N GLU A 255 -21.73 7.39 7.79
CA GLU A 255 -20.92 8.16 8.72
C GLU A 255 -19.45 7.73 8.64
N CYS A 256 -18.53 8.70 8.72
CA CYS A 256 -17.11 8.42 8.90
C CYS A 256 -16.78 8.38 10.40
N VAL A 257 -16.27 7.24 10.85
CA VAL A 257 -15.92 7.00 12.26
C VAL A 257 -14.41 6.83 12.40
N ILE A 258 -13.78 7.63 13.25
CA ILE A 258 -12.35 7.52 13.55
C ILE A 258 -12.14 6.43 14.60
N MET A 259 -11.46 5.37 14.23
CA MET A 259 -11.11 4.27 15.13
C MET A 259 -9.60 4.19 15.29
N VAL A 260 -9.05 4.94 16.24
CA VAL A 260 -7.62 4.86 16.59
C VAL A 260 -7.30 3.54 17.30
N PRO A 261 -6.01 3.15 17.42
CA PRO A 261 -5.60 1.93 18.15
C PRO A 261 -6.27 1.83 19.53
N GLY A 262 -6.88 0.68 19.82
CA GLY A 262 -7.65 0.44 21.03
C GLY A 262 -9.16 0.67 20.91
N SER A 263 -9.63 1.33 19.85
CA SER A 263 -11.06 1.47 19.60
C SER A 263 -11.72 0.14 19.26
N ILE A 264 -12.92 -0.08 19.79
CA ILE A 264 -13.68 -1.33 19.65
C ILE A 264 -15.06 -1.01 19.08
N TRP A 265 -15.54 -1.90 18.26
CA TRP A 265 -16.96 -2.03 17.97
C TRP A 265 -17.45 -3.43 18.36
N ASP A 266 -18.57 -3.49 19.01
CA ASP A 266 -19.24 -4.73 19.43
C ASP A 266 -20.69 -4.67 18.99
N ARG A 267 -21.21 -5.76 18.40
CA ARG A 267 -22.58 -5.79 17.87
C ARG A 267 -23.63 -5.47 18.94
N GLU A 268 -23.40 -5.90 20.16
CA GLU A 268 -24.36 -5.72 21.26
C GLU A 268 -24.19 -4.38 21.97
N LYS A 269 -22.93 -3.90 22.09
CA LYS A 269 -22.58 -2.73 22.90
C LYS A 269 -22.35 -1.46 22.08
N GLY A 270 -22.23 -1.59 20.74
CA GLY A 270 -21.88 -0.47 19.86
C GLY A 270 -20.40 -0.11 19.93
N PHE A 271 -20.10 1.17 19.74
CA PHE A 271 -18.73 1.69 19.73
C PHE A 271 -18.20 2.01 21.13
N ASP A 272 -16.96 1.60 21.41
CA ASP A 272 -16.08 2.13 22.46
C ASP A 272 -14.88 2.77 21.75
N LEU A 273 -14.97 4.06 21.47
CA LEU A 273 -13.97 4.80 20.71
C LEU A 273 -12.93 5.39 21.65
N LYS A 274 -11.67 5.17 21.33
CA LYS A 274 -10.56 5.92 21.91
C LYS A 274 -10.40 7.23 21.16
N THR A 275 -9.99 8.27 21.86
CA THR A 275 -9.76 9.60 21.29
C THR A 275 -8.28 9.86 21.05
N PHE A 276 -7.98 10.65 20.03
CA PHE A 276 -6.62 11.11 19.75
C PHE A 276 -6.70 12.54 19.19
N ASP A 277 -5.88 13.42 19.76
CA ASP A 277 -5.84 14.82 19.35
C ASP A 277 -4.81 15.03 18.22
N TYR A 278 -5.27 15.03 16.98
CA TYR A 278 -4.44 15.25 15.80
C TYR A 278 -3.90 16.69 15.70
N SER A 279 -4.44 17.69 16.46
CA SER A 279 -3.90 19.04 16.48
C SER A 279 -2.51 19.12 17.14
N ARG A 280 -2.20 18.18 18.03
CA ARG A 280 -0.90 18.04 18.70
C ARG A 280 0.10 17.17 17.92
N LYS A 281 -0.14 16.92 16.65
CA LYS A 281 0.67 16.00 15.82
C LYS A 281 2.17 16.29 15.94
N ASP A 282 2.58 17.54 15.79
CA ASP A 282 4.00 17.90 15.74
C ASP A 282 4.70 17.74 17.10
N GLU A 283 4.01 18.09 18.19
CA GLU A 283 4.48 17.86 19.56
C GLU A 283 4.67 16.35 19.82
N ILE A 284 3.69 15.54 19.44
CA ILE A 284 3.74 14.09 19.64
C ILE A 284 4.85 13.46 18.79
N ILE A 285 5.03 13.88 17.55
CA ILE A 285 6.12 13.40 16.67
C ILE A 285 7.48 13.75 17.26
N SER A 286 7.68 14.96 17.79
CA SER A 286 8.92 15.37 18.45
C SER A 286 9.20 14.50 19.68
N SER A 287 8.20 14.28 20.52
CA SER A 287 8.31 13.37 21.68
C SER A 287 8.64 11.92 21.27
N MET A 288 8.05 11.44 20.15
CA MET A 288 8.39 10.12 19.62
C MET A 288 9.83 10.06 19.09
N GLN A 289 10.35 11.12 18.45
CA GLN A 289 11.75 11.17 18.03
C GLN A 289 12.71 11.06 19.22
N GLU A 290 12.45 11.78 20.30
CA GLU A 290 13.21 11.69 21.54
C GLU A 290 13.13 10.29 22.16
N LYS A 291 11.92 9.74 22.29
CA LYS A 291 11.67 8.38 22.81
C LYS A 291 12.42 7.29 22.04
N TYR A 292 12.54 7.46 20.72
CA TYR A 292 13.16 6.49 19.83
C TYR A 292 14.55 6.89 19.34
N ALA A 293 15.17 7.93 19.91
CA ALA A 293 16.47 8.48 19.51
C ALA A 293 17.54 7.38 19.36
N VAL A 294 17.73 6.54 20.36
CA VAL A 294 18.71 5.42 20.31
C VAL A 294 18.48 4.49 19.13
N LYS A 295 17.20 4.23 18.76
CA LYS A 295 16.90 3.36 17.61
C LYS A 295 17.16 4.06 16.28
N LEU A 296 16.94 5.36 16.22
CA LEU A 296 17.22 6.19 15.05
C LEU A 296 18.74 6.34 14.86
N ASP A 297 19.49 6.60 15.94
CA ASP A 297 20.95 6.73 15.93
C ASP A 297 21.62 5.42 15.47
N ASN A 298 21.18 4.28 15.99
CA ASN A 298 21.63 2.97 15.54
C ASN A 298 21.35 2.74 14.03
N GLN A 299 20.26 3.29 13.50
CA GLN A 299 19.96 3.24 12.08
C GLN A 299 20.91 4.15 11.29
N TYR A 300 21.15 5.36 11.76
CA TYR A 300 22.08 6.31 11.13
C TYR A 300 23.51 5.77 11.10
N GLU A 301 23.98 5.19 12.21
CA GLU A 301 25.27 4.53 12.25
C GLU A 301 25.38 3.36 11.26
N LYS A 302 24.32 2.56 11.15
CA LYS A 302 24.27 1.46 10.19
C LYS A 302 24.35 1.98 8.76
N GLU A 303 23.64 3.05 8.44
CA GLU A 303 23.66 3.69 7.14
C GLU A 303 25.05 4.26 6.82
N ALA A 304 25.63 4.98 7.79
CA ALA A 304 26.98 5.54 7.67
C ALA A 304 28.08 4.49 7.50
N LYS A 305 27.87 3.23 7.89
CA LYS A 305 28.83 2.13 7.72
C LYS A 305 28.56 1.26 6.48
N THR A 306 27.45 1.51 5.77
CA THR A 306 27.04 0.65 4.64
C THR A 306 27.67 1.12 3.35
N LYS A 307 28.42 0.23 2.69
CA LYS A 307 28.99 0.46 1.35
C LYS A 307 28.03 0.07 0.25
N ALA A 308 28.03 0.82 -0.83
CA ALA A 308 27.27 0.56 -2.03
C ALA A 308 27.72 -0.74 -2.72
N ASN A 309 26.78 -1.55 -3.20
CA ASN A 309 27.08 -2.83 -3.85
C ASN A 309 26.64 -2.85 -5.31
N PHE A 310 27.45 -2.27 -6.17
CA PHE A 310 27.20 -2.19 -7.61
C PHE A 310 27.01 -3.57 -8.25
N LYS A 311 27.83 -4.57 -7.91
CA LYS A 311 27.72 -5.92 -8.48
C LYS A 311 26.38 -6.59 -8.19
N ALA A 312 25.82 -6.38 -6.99
CA ALA A 312 24.51 -6.91 -6.65
C ALA A 312 23.40 -6.17 -7.42
N PHE A 313 23.50 -4.86 -7.55
CA PHE A 313 22.61 -4.01 -8.34
C PHE A 313 22.63 -4.42 -9.82
N GLU A 314 23.81 -4.53 -10.43
CA GLU A 314 23.99 -4.97 -11.82
C GLU A 314 23.32 -6.33 -12.06
N ARG A 315 23.55 -7.31 -11.19
CA ARG A 315 22.94 -8.65 -11.30
C ARG A 315 21.41 -8.60 -11.23
N TYR A 316 20.86 -7.79 -10.31
CA TYR A 316 19.42 -7.64 -10.16
C TYR A 316 18.79 -7.08 -11.44
N PHE A 317 19.32 -5.96 -11.95
CA PHE A 317 18.78 -5.33 -13.14
C PHE A 317 19.05 -6.09 -14.43
N THR A 318 20.15 -6.84 -14.52
CA THR A 318 20.39 -7.78 -15.63
C THR A 318 19.27 -8.85 -15.67
N ASN A 319 18.86 -9.40 -14.53
CA ASN A 319 17.73 -10.33 -14.47
C ASN A 319 16.40 -9.65 -14.84
N PHE A 320 16.18 -8.44 -14.39
CA PHE A 320 15.02 -7.64 -14.77
C PHE A 320 14.96 -7.37 -16.27
N PHE A 321 16.08 -6.98 -16.90
CA PHE A 321 16.18 -6.81 -18.36
C PHE A 321 15.78 -8.07 -19.11
N ASN A 322 16.34 -9.21 -18.70
CA ASN A 322 16.12 -10.50 -19.36
C ASN A 322 14.67 -10.98 -19.22
N SER A 323 14.01 -10.56 -18.16
CA SER A 323 12.61 -10.88 -17.90
C SER A 323 11.61 -9.95 -18.60
N THR A 324 12.05 -8.72 -18.97
CA THR A 324 11.17 -7.68 -19.50
C THR A 324 11.22 -7.63 -21.03
N PRO A 325 10.06 -7.69 -21.73
CA PRO A 325 10.00 -7.60 -23.20
C PRO A 325 10.64 -6.32 -23.75
N SER A 326 11.30 -6.42 -24.93
CA SER A 326 12.01 -5.31 -25.57
C SER A 326 11.12 -4.09 -25.83
N ILE A 327 9.87 -4.32 -26.28
CA ILE A 327 8.92 -3.25 -26.56
C ILE A 327 8.58 -2.44 -25.30
N ILE A 328 8.40 -3.12 -24.16
CA ILE A 328 8.13 -2.48 -22.87
C ILE A 328 9.33 -1.65 -22.45
N ARG A 329 10.54 -2.22 -22.48
CA ARG A 329 11.76 -1.51 -22.11
C ARG A 329 11.97 -0.25 -22.94
N LYS A 330 11.86 -0.35 -24.27
CA LYS A 330 12.11 0.77 -25.18
C LYS A 330 11.07 1.88 -25.11
N LYS A 331 9.80 1.55 -24.84
CA LYS A 331 8.70 2.54 -24.88
C LYS A 331 8.29 3.09 -23.53
N LEU A 332 8.43 2.31 -22.45
CA LEU A 332 7.84 2.62 -21.16
C LEU A 332 8.85 2.81 -20.02
N LEU A 333 10.09 2.36 -20.21
CA LEU A 333 11.08 2.42 -19.15
C LEU A 333 12.15 3.49 -19.41
N PRO A 334 12.70 4.11 -18.34
CA PRO A 334 13.66 5.20 -18.48
C PRO A 334 15.09 4.75 -18.74
N LYS A 335 15.89 5.71 -19.18
CA LYS A 335 17.32 5.79 -18.92
C LYS A 335 17.51 6.67 -17.69
N LEU A 336 18.11 6.16 -16.62
CA LEU A 336 18.23 6.88 -15.36
C LEU A 336 19.59 6.68 -14.69
N ILE A 337 19.92 7.60 -13.80
CA ILE A 337 21.10 7.53 -12.95
C ILE A 337 20.64 7.35 -11.51
N PHE A 338 21.16 6.33 -10.82
CA PHE A 338 21.11 6.28 -9.37
C PHE A 338 22.34 6.98 -8.82
N ARG A 339 22.14 8.03 -8.03
CA ARG A 339 23.18 8.66 -7.22
C ARG A 339 23.11 8.00 -5.84
N VAL A 340 24.00 7.03 -5.63
CA VAL A 340 24.04 6.22 -4.41
C VAL A 340 25.05 6.80 -3.45
N VAL A 341 24.59 7.16 -2.23
CA VAL A 341 25.44 7.77 -1.21
C VAL A 341 25.85 6.73 -0.18
N ASP A 342 27.14 6.61 0.10
CA ASP A 342 27.71 5.73 1.11
C ASP A 342 28.87 6.39 1.87
N THR A 343 29.68 5.59 2.60
CA THR A 343 30.84 6.04 3.39
C THR A 343 31.96 6.65 2.55
N ASP A 344 32.10 6.22 1.30
CA ASP A 344 33.18 6.60 0.42
C ASP A 344 32.78 7.82 -0.46
N GLY A 345 31.52 8.24 -0.35
CA GLY A 345 30.96 9.38 -1.09
C GLY A 345 29.77 9.01 -1.99
N GLU A 346 29.69 9.67 -3.12
CA GLU A 346 28.63 9.48 -4.12
C GLU A 346 29.10 8.57 -5.24
N HIS A 347 28.27 7.59 -5.59
CA HIS A 347 28.48 6.69 -6.72
C HIS A 347 27.38 6.92 -7.76
N LEU A 348 27.75 7.06 -9.01
CA LEU A 348 26.81 7.28 -10.12
C LEU A 348 26.64 5.98 -10.90
N TRP A 349 25.44 5.39 -10.81
CA TRP A 349 25.10 4.13 -11.50
C TRP A 349 24.10 4.39 -12.61
N LEU A 350 24.56 4.32 -13.85
CA LEU A 350 23.68 4.39 -15.00
C LEU A 350 22.90 3.10 -15.17
N LEU A 351 21.59 3.22 -15.29
CA LEU A 351 20.67 2.16 -15.66
C LEU A 351 19.91 2.57 -16.93
N ASP A 352 20.39 2.13 -18.09
CA ASP A 352 19.75 2.36 -19.39
C ASP A 352 18.87 1.15 -19.72
N LEU A 353 17.61 1.21 -19.27
CA LEU A 353 16.64 0.12 -19.45
C LEU A 353 16.29 -0.14 -20.92
N PRO A 354 16.08 0.89 -21.76
CA PRO A 354 15.91 0.71 -23.21
C PRO A 354 17.01 -0.12 -23.86
N ASN A 355 18.27 0.16 -23.54
CA ASN A 355 19.45 -0.42 -24.20
C ASN A 355 20.12 -1.57 -23.43
N LYS A 356 19.58 -1.99 -22.29
CA LYS A 356 20.16 -3.02 -21.41
C LYS A 356 21.58 -2.70 -20.95
N LYS A 357 21.88 -1.46 -20.66
CA LYS A 357 23.21 -1.05 -20.22
C LYS A 357 23.19 -0.69 -18.74
N ILE A 358 24.17 -1.20 -17.99
CA ILE A 358 24.42 -0.86 -16.59
C ILE A 358 25.89 -0.57 -16.48
N VAL A 359 26.25 0.62 -16.00
CA VAL A 359 27.65 1.01 -15.80
C VAL A 359 27.77 1.97 -14.63
N GLU A 360 28.91 1.91 -13.97
CA GLU A 360 29.33 2.92 -13.00
C GLU A 360 29.97 4.09 -13.76
N LEU A 361 29.52 5.30 -13.48
CA LEU A 361 29.95 6.52 -14.16
C LEU A 361 30.93 7.31 -13.29
N LYS A 362 31.84 8.08 -13.92
CA LYS A 362 32.69 9.05 -13.24
C LYS A 362 32.00 10.42 -13.10
N GLU A 363 31.12 10.75 -14.04
CA GLU A 363 30.38 12.01 -14.12
C GLU A 363 28.97 11.75 -14.64
N GLU A 364 28.06 12.67 -14.38
CA GLU A 364 26.69 12.57 -14.85
C GLU A 364 26.63 12.65 -16.39
N THR A 365 25.67 11.92 -16.94
CA THR A 365 25.38 11.91 -18.39
C THR A 365 23.90 12.17 -18.60
N ASP A 366 23.52 12.46 -19.84
CA ASP A 366 22.11 12.67 -20.17
C ASP A 366 21.25 11.45 -19.80
N ALA A 367 20.19 11.69 -19.01
CA ALA A 367 19.25 10.70 -18.53
C ALA A 367 17.84 11.30 -18.39
N ASP A 368 16.80 10.46 -18.35
CA ASP A 368 15.42 10.92 -18.13
C ASP A 368 15.22 11.41 -16.69
N MET A 369 15.97 10.84 -15.74
CA MET A 369 15.90 11.19 -14.33
C MET A 369 17.16 10.79 -13.55
N ILE A 370 17.37 11.44 -12.42
CA ILE A 370 18.37 11.06 -11.40
C ILE A 370 17.61 10.71 -10.13
N ILE A 371 18.01 9.62 -9.48
CA ILE A 371 17.41 9.18 -8.22
C ILE A 371 18.50 9.12 -7.14
N ASN A 372 18.40 10.01 -6.18
CA ASN A 372 19.27 10.06 -4.99
C ASN A 372 18.78 9.03 -3.98
N VAL A 373 19.63 8.13 -3.54
CA VAL A 373 19.25 7.05 -2.61
C VAL A 373 20.42 6.61 -1.71
N PRO A 374 20.23 6.37 -0.40
CA PRO A 374 21.26 5.82 0.46
C PRO A 374 21.63 4.38 0.09
N ALA A 375 22.93 4.02 0.22
CA ALA A 375 23.43 2.69 -0.10
C ALA A 375 22.71 1.56 0.65
N LEU A 376 22.39 1.74 1.92
CA LEU A 376 21.63 0.75 2.69
C LEU A 376 20.27 0.44 2.05
N VAL A 377 19.56 1.48 1.60
CA VAL A 377 18.22 1.35 1.03
C VAL A 377 18.27 0.56 -0.27
N ILE A 378 19.11 0.96 -1.22
CA ILE A 378 19.21 0.29 -2.52
C ILE A 378 19.76 -1.15 -2.39
N ASN A 379 20.75 -1.38 -1.52
CA ASN A 379 21.27 -2.71 -1.27
C ASN A 379 20.19 -3.66 -0.70
N ASP A 380 19.37 -3.17 0.22
CA ASP A 380 18.27 -3.95 0.79
C ASP A 380 17.15 -4.22 -0.23
N CYS A 381 16.81 -3.24 -1.10
CA CYS A 381 15.86 -3.43 -2.19
C CYS A 381 16.32 -4.53 -3.14
N VAL A 382 17.59 -4.50 -3.56
CA VAL A 382 18.21 -5.52 -4.41
C VAL A 382 18.21 -6.89 -3.74
N ARG A 383 18.68 -6.96 -2.49
CA ARG A 383 18.81 -8.21 -1.73
C ARG A 383 17.45 -8.88 -1.49
N ARG A 384 16.45 -8.09 -1.18
CA ARG A 384 15.09 -8.57 -0.89
C ARG A 384 14.22 -8.68 -2.14
N LYS A 385 14.68 -8.17 -3.27
CA LYS A 385 13.92 -8.03 -4.52
C LYS A 385 12.61 -7.27 -4.26
N MET A 386 12.71 -6.08 -3.68
CA MET A 386 11.57 -5.30 -3.22
C MET A 386 11.82 -3.80 -3.36
N PHE A 387 11.75 -3.31 -4.60
CA PHE A 387 11.80 -1.87 -4.88
C PHE A 387 10.48 -1.15 -4.60
N SER A 388 9.35 -1.84 -4.53
CA SER A 388 8.09 -1.24 -4.14
C SER A 388 8.15 -0.56 -2.77
N VAL A 389 8.93 -1.12 -1.82
CA VAL A 389 9.08 -0.56 -0.46
C VAL A 389 9.96 0.70 -0.39
N TRP A 390 10.88 0.93 -1.36
CA TRP A 390 11.71 2.14 -1.34
C TRP A 390 10.86 3.38 -1.58
N SER A 391 9.86 3.24 -2.46
CA SER A 391 8.94 4.32 -2.80
C SER A 391 8.04 4.69 -1.61
N ALA A 392 7.47 3.70 -0.91
CA ALA A 392 6.67 3.91 0.29
C ALA A 392 7.49 4.56 1.42
N SER A 393 8.76 4.16 1.55
CA SER A 393 9.67 4.71 2.57
C SER A 393 9.92 6.20 2.44
N LYS A 394 9.79 6.76 1.21
CA LYS A 394 10.24 8.12 0.83
C LYS A 394 11.72 8.39 1.12
N ARG A 395 12.56 7.31 1.20
CA ARG A 395 14.00 7.38 1.39
C ARG A 395 14.75 7.54 0.06
N LEU A 396 14.25 8.44 -0.79
CA LEU A 396 14.78 8.80 -2.10
C LEU A 396 14.37 10.23 -2.46
N GLU A 397 15.12 10.84 -3.36
CA GLU A 397 14.76 12.09 -4.03
C GLU A 397 14.91 11.89 -5.55
N ILE A 398 13.96 12.40 -6.32
CA ILE A 398 13.88 12.20 -7.76
C ILE A 398 14.01 13.53 -8.47
N GLU A 399 15.01 13.66 -9.34
CA GLU A 399 15.19 14.80 -10.24
C GLU A 399 14.71 14.38 -11.63
N LEU A 400 13.57 14.90 -12.09
CA LEU A 400 13.03 14.62 -13.42
C LEU A 400 13.56 15.62 -14.44
N LYS A 401 14.01 15.13 -15.62
CA LYS A 401 14.47 15.99 -16.70
C LYS A 401 13.34 16.88 -17.25
N ASN A 402 12.15 16.30 -17.42
CA ASN A 402 10.96 16.99 -17.93
C ASN A 402 9.68 16.23 -17.54
N GLU A 403 8.51 16.77 -17.90
CA GLU A 403 7.21 16.16 -17.58
C GLU A 403 7.02 14.76 -18.20
N SER A 404 7.56 14.51 -19.39
CA SER A 404 7.43 13.18 -20.02
C SER A 404 8.16 12.08 -19.25
N SER A 405 9.18 12.46 -18.47
CA SER A 405 9.91 11.55 -17.59
C SER A 405 9.05 11.00 -16.45
N LEU A 406 7.99 11.71 -16.06
CA LEU A 406 7.03 11.22 -15.04
C LEU A 406 6.33 9.93 -15.48
N SER A 407 5.92 9.83 -16.74
CA SER A 407 5.28 8.61 -17.25
C SER A 407 6.24 7.42 -17.28
N LYS A 408 7.53 7.67 -17.53
CA LYS A 408 8.57 6.65 -17.49
C LYS A 408 8.89 6.22 -16.05
N LEU A 409 8.85 7.15 -15.08
CA LEU A 409 8.97 6.84 -13.66
C LEU A 409 7.82 5.93 -13.20
N GLN A 410 6.58 6.26 -13.55
CA GLN A 410 5.41 5.43 -13.25
C GLN A 410 5.53 4.04 -13.89
N GLY A 411 6.02 3.98 -15.14
CA GLY A 411 6.32 2.72 -15.81
C GLY A 411 7.37 1.90 -15.07
N LEU A 412 8.47 2.53 -14.62
CA LEU A 412 9.52 1.88 -13.85
C LEU A 412 8.96 1.28 -12.55
N LEU A 413 8.24 2.08 -11.76
CA LEU A 413 7.66 1.62 -10.49
C LEU A 413 6.71 0.44 -10.70
N GLY A 414 5.80 0.55 -11.68
CA GLY A 414 4.85 -0.52 -11.98
C GLY A 414 5.51 -1.81 -12.48
N PHE A 415 6.50 -1.73 -13.37
CA PHE A 415 7.16 -2.95 -13.88
C PHE A 415 8.14 -3.57 -12.88
N LEU A 416 8.73 -2.79 -11.98
CA LEU A 416 9.49 -3.33 -10.85
C LEU A 416 8.57 -4.11 -9.91
N ASP A 417 7.43 -3.54 -9.55
CA ASP A 417 6.45 -4.20 -8.71
C ASP A 417 5.93 -5.50 -9.37
N PHE A 418 5.61 -5.46 -10.67
CA PHE A 418 5.21 -6.64 -11.42
C PHE A 418 6.29 -7.73 -11.48
N TYR A 419 7.56 -7.34 -11.62
CA TYR A 419 8.70 -8.27 -11.57
C TYR A 419 8.86 -8.90 -10.19
N GLU A 420 8.73 -8.11 -9.14
CA GLU A 420 8.84 -8.52 -7.76
C GLU A 420 7.71 -9.47 -7.34
N ASN A 421 6.52 -9.28 -7.88
CA ASN A 421 5.38 -10.18 -7.72
C ASN A 421 5.36 -11.37 -8.70
N GLU A 422 6.52 -11.67 -9.32
CA GLU A 422 6.69 -12.82 -10.24
C GLU A 422 5.82 -12.78 -11.51
N GLY A 423 5.32 -11.59 -11.89
CA GLY A 423 4.57 -11.37 -13.14
C GLY A 423 5.44 -11.35 -14.40
N LEU A 424 6.76 -11.18 -14.24
CA LEU A 424 7.74 -11.29 -15.32
C LEU A 424 8.63 -12.54 -15.16
N PRO A 425 9.05 -13.18 -16.25
CA PRO A 425 8.73 -12.92 -17.65
C PRO A 425 7.26 -13.22 -17.99
N LEU A 426 6.68 -12.49 -18.96
CA LEU A 426 5.24 -12.59 -19.30
C LEU A 426 4.74 -14.03 -19.53
N LYS A 427 5.61 -14.91 -20.06
CA LYS A 427 5.28 -16.33 -20.27
C LYS A 427 4.88 -17.06 -18.98
N SER A 428 5.36 -16.63 -17.82
CA SER A 428 5.00 -17.24 -16.52
C SER A 428 3.52 -17.13 -16.20
N ASN A 429 2.84 -16.10 -16.75
CA ASN A 429 1.42 -15.87 -16.52
C ASN A 429 0.51 -16.88 -17.23
N PHE A 430 1.02 -17.64 -18.20
CA PHE A 430 0.33 -18.73 -18.90
C PHE A 430 0.54 -20.11 -18.23
N SER A 431 1.19 -20.14 -17.06
CA SER A 431 1.36 -21.38 -16.29
C SER A 431 0.00 -21.92 -15.76
N ARG A 432 -0.04 -23.22 -15.45
CA ARG A 432 -1.21 -23.88 -14.82
C ARG A 432 -1.67 -23.19 -13.52
N ARG A 433 -0.75 -22.54 -12.81
CA ARG A 433 -1.06 -21.78 -11.60
C ARG A 433 -1.61 -20.40 -11.91
N ASN A 434 -0.93 -19.63 -12.76
CA ASN A 434 -1.19 -18.20 -12.92
C ASN A 434 -2.35 -17.89 -13.88
N PHE A 435 -2.50 -18.69 -14.94
CA PHE A 435 -3.53 -18.46 -15.95
C PHE A 435 -4.97 -18.43 -15.38
N PRO A 436 -5.38 -19.40 -14.53
CA PRO A 436 -6.71 -19.36 -13.91
C PRO A 436 -6.90 -18.15 -12.98
N ILE A 437 -5.83 -17.66 -12.32
CA ILE A 437 -5.89 -16.48 -11.48
C ILE A 437 -6.19 -15.23 -12.33
N TRP A 438 -5.47 -15.05 -13.43
CA TRP A 438 -5.73 -13.95 -14.36
C TRP A 438 -7.12 -14.04 -14.99
N LEU A 439 -7.54 -15.23 -15.35
CA LEU A 439 -8.89 -15.45 -15.90
C LEU A 439 -9.99 -15.05 -14.89
N SER A 440 -9.82 -15.37 -13.61
CA SER A 440 -10.78 -14.97 -12.57
C SER A 440 -10.86 -13.44 -12.38
N ARG A 441 -9.82 -12.71 -12.75
CA ARG A 441 -9.68 -11.25 -12.68
C ARG A 441 -9.96 -10.52 -14.01
N TRP A 442 -10.61 -11.16 -14.98
CA TRP A 442 -10.86 -10.60 -16.32
C TRP A 442 -11.54 -9.22 -16.31
N ARG A 443 -12.37 -8.93 -15.28
CA ARG A 443 -13.04 -7.63 -15.13
C ARG A 443 -12.05 -6.49 -14.95
N GLU A 444 -10.95 -6.76 -14.27
CA GLU A 444 -9.85 -5.80 -14.08
C GLU A 444 -9.13 -5.51 -15.40
N ALA A 445 -8.88 -6.54 -16.21
CA ALA A 445 -8.29 -6.36 -17.53
C ALA A 445 -9.19 -5.50 -18.45
N VAL A 446 -10.50 -5.75 -18.44
CA VAL A 446 -11.48 -4.93 -19.19
C VAL A 446 -11.47 -3.49 -18.70
N GLU A 447 -11.42 -3.27 -17.38
CA GLU A 447 -11.37 -1.92 -16.81
C GLU A 447 -10.06 -1.18 -17.18
N ALA A 448 -8.92 -1.88 -17.17
CA ALA A 448 -7.65 -1.31 -17.61
C ALA A 448 -7.69 -0.88 -19.09
N VAL A 449 -8.26 -1.70 -19.97
CA VAL A 449 -8.48 -1.34 -21.38
C VAL A 449 -9.38 -0.12 -21.50
N ARG A 450 -10.49 -0.08 -20.74
CA ARG A 450 -11.39 1.08 -20.71
C ARG A 450 -10.66 2.36 -20.32
N LEU A 451 -9.83 2.32 -19.26
CA LEU A 451 -9.04 3.48 -18.84
C LEU A 451 -8.06 3.95 -19.91
N VAL A 452 -7.35 3.02 -20.56
CA VAL A 452 -6.44 3.37 -21.67
C VAL A 452 -7.20 4.05 -22.79
N LEU A 453 -8.35 3.54 -23.20
CA LEU A 453 -9.19 4.15 -24.24
C LEU A 453 -9.67 5.55 -23.83
N VAL A 454 -10.24 5.68 -22.63
CA VAL A 454 -10.84 6.95 -22.17
C VAL A 454 -9.80 8.04 -22.00
N TYR A 455 -8.68 7.73 -21.32
CA TYR A 455 -7.74 8.76 -20.87
C TYR A 455 -6.55 8.94 -21.82
N LYS A 456 -6.06 7.88 -22.48
CA LYS A 456 -4.94 8.02 -23.43
C LYS A 456 -5.38 8.23 -24.88
N VAL A 457 -6.44 7.56 -25.32
CA VAL A 457 -6.91 7.70 -26.71
C VAL A 457 -7.84 8.90 -26.85
N PHE A 458 -8.87 9.00 -26.00
CA PHE A 458 -9.82 10.12 -26.04
C PHE A 458 -9.37 11.35 -25.24
N ARG A 459 -8.20 11.31 -24.59
CA ARG A 459 -7.57 12.42 -23.85
C ARG A 459 -8.50 13.11 -22.84
N LYS A 460 -9.43 12.37 -22.24
CA LYS A 460 -10.26 12.91 -21.16
C LYS A 460 -9.45 13.07 -19.88
N LYS A 461 -9.73 14.13 -19.09
CA LYS A 461 -9.14 14.25 -17.73
C LYS A 461 -9.72 13.16 -16.82
N LEU A 462 -8.90 12.61 -15.96
CA LEU A 462 -9.34 11.64 -14.93
C LEU A 462 -10.15 12.38 -13.87
N VAL A 463 -11.40 11.98 -13.69
CA VAL A 463 -12.26 12.47 -12.61
C VAL A 463 -12.49 11.34 -11.62
N ILE A 464 -12.17 11.59 -10.34
CA ILE A 464 -12.26 10.58 -9.26
C ILE A 464 -13.66 9.97 -9.19
N SER A 465 -14.71 10.79 -9.26
CA SER A 465 -16.11 10.33 -9.23
C SER A 465 -16.45 9.36 -10.37
N GLU A 466 -15.85 9.52 -11.55
CA GLU A 466 -16.09 8.63 -12.70
C GLU A 466 -15.50 7.23 -12.49
N LEU A 467 -14.39 7.10 -11.73
CA LEU A 467 -13.82 5.79 -11.38
C LEU A 467 -14.81 4.96 -10.55
N TYR A 468 -15.60 5.63 -9.71
CA TYR A 468 -16.52 5.00 -8.76
C TYR A 468 -17.99 5.02 -9.22
N SER A 469 -18.31 5.65 -10.37
CA SER A 469 -19.67 5.70 -10.95
C SER A 469 -20.25 4.33 -11.29
N GLY A 470 -19.43 3.31 -11.39
CA GLY A 470 -19.86 1.91 -11.54
C GLY A 470 -20.44 1.28 -10.27
N GLY A 471 -20.40 1.97 -9.11
CA GLY A 471 -21.04 1.60 -7.86
C GLY A 471 -22.56 1.76 -7.90
N ARG A 472 -23.22 1.72 -6.74
CA ARG A 472 -24.69 1.73 -6.64
C ARG A 472 -25.34 3.04 -7.02
N LYS A 473 -24.63 4.17 -6.91
CA LYS A 473 -25.11 5.52 -7.19
C LYS A 473 -23.99 6.35 -7.81
N ASN A 474 -24.35 7.34 -8.63
CA ASN A 474 -23.41 8.36 -9.09
C ASN A 474 -22.90 9.13 -7.86
N VAL A 475 -21.60 9.09 -7.63
CA VAL A 475 -20.98 9.84 -6.54
C VAL A 475 -20.81 11.28 -7.01
N LEU A 476 -21.60 12.17 -6.42
CA LEU A 476 -21.49 13.60 -6.64
C LEU A 476 -20.49 14.16 -5.62
N LEU A 477 -19.26 14.40 -6.07
CA LEU A 477 -18.32 15.22 -5.31
C LEU A 477 -18.58 16.70 -5.67
N PRO A 478 -18.39 17.64 -4.73
CA PRO A 478 -18.50 19.05 -5.04
C PRO A 478 -17.55 19.38 -6.19
N LYS A 479 -18.05 20.17 -7.18
CA LYS A 479 -17.18 20.67 -8.24
C LYS A 479 -16.10 21.54 -7.58
N LYS A 480 -14.83 21.31 -7.95
CA LYS A 480 -13.74 22.22 -7.56
C LYS A 480 -14.17 23.61 -8.02
N SER A 481 -14.33 24.53 -7.09
CA SER A 481 -14.38 25.97 -7.42
C SER A 481 -13.01 26.32 -8.04
N ASN A 482 -13.05 26.78 -9.29
CA ASN A 482 -11.87 27.27 -10.01
C ASN A 482 -11.18 28.37 -9.22
#